data_e7b72e30620008207e5c16807451f810
#
_entry.id   e7b72e30620008207e5c16807451f810
#
_cell.length_a   1.000
_cell.length_b   1.000
_cell.length_c   1.000
_cell.angle_alpha   90.00
_cell.angle_beta   90.00
_cell.angle_gamma   90.00
#
_symmetry.space_group_name_H-M   'P 1'
#
loop_
_entity.id
_entity.type
_entity.pdbx_description
1 polymer ?
#
loop_
_entity_poly.entity_id
_entity_poly.type
_entity_poly.pdbx_seq_one_letter_code
_entity_poly.pdbx_strand_id
1 'polypeptide(L)'
;MAGKHRRRHLTRRGRRIAIAGTLAVLAIGGVVVSTALRGPAAAVPQDVCAHRPTLQSWEGVRLQPTAMAAFRAAQQDAGVQIPVVQSFRSCHQQRIACRNICGNPNGCEGTCAPPGLSWHQRGEAVDITQAGLDDARITQALEANGWCQAVPDTDPGHFSFDGCH
;
A
#
# COMPACT_ATOMS: atom_id res chain seq x y z
N MET A 1 48.29 -8.06 20.32
CA MET A 1 48.31 -6.80 19.56
C MET A 1 46.87 -6.28 19.43
N ALA A 2 46.56 -5.22 20.17
CA ALA A 2 45.21 -4.69 20.30
C ALA A 2 45.05 -3.44 19.42
N GLY A 3 44.19 -3.51 18.41
CA GLY A 3 43.88 -2.38 17.53
C GLY A 3 42.67 -1.58 18.05
N LYS A 4 42.94 -0.37 18.56
CA LYS A 4 41.94 0.60 19.01
C LYS A 4 41.31 1.31 17.81
N HIS A 5 40.03 1.06 17.47
CA HIS A 5 39.27 1.89 16.54
C HIS A 5 38.72 3.13 17.26
N ARG A 6 39.26 4.30 16.93
CA ARG A 6 38.77 5.63 17.31
C ARG A 6 37.50 5.97 16.49
N ARG A 7 36.36 6.10 17.15
CA ARG A 7 35.13 6.69 16.57
C ARG A 7 35.29 8.24 16.59
N ARG A 8 35.25 8.86 15.42
CA ARG A 8 35.14 10.32 15.28
C ARG A 8 33.68 10.75 15.35
N HIS A 9 33.35 11.51 16.39
CA HIS A 9 32.08 12.22 16.48
C HIS A 9 32.09 13.45 15.58
N LEU A 10 31.24 13.49 14.57
CA LEU A 10 30.94 14.69 13.78
C LEU A 10 29.78 15.44 14.43
N THR A 11 30.08 16.54 15.08
CA THR A 11 29.05 17.49 15.58
C THR A 11 28.53 18.34 14.44
N ARG A 12 27.30 18.14 14.03
CA ARG A 12 26.57 19.07 13.15
C ARG A 12 26.10 20.28 13.98
N ARG A 13 26.76 21.42 13.80
CA ARG A 13 26.26 22.73 14.24
C ARG A 13 25.06 23.14 13.41
N GLY A 14 23.85 23.11 13.98
CA GLY A 14 22.64 23.69 13.39
C GLY A 14 22.68 25.22 13.48
N ARG A 15 22.69 25.92 12.36
CA ARG A 15 22.47 27.37 12.26
C ARG A 15 21.00 27.64 12.53
N ARG A 16 20.69 28.31 13.64
CA ARG A 16 19.38 28.89 13.92
C ARG A 16 19.32 30.26 13.26
N ILE A 17 18.47 30.44 12.28
CA ILE A 17 18.12 31.75 11.70
C ILE A 17 16.96 32.28 12.54
N ALA A 18 17.20 33.31 13.32
CA ALA A 18 16.18 34.07 14.02
C ALA A 18 15.63 35.12 13.08
N ILE A 19 14.38 35.02 12.69
CA ILE A 19 13.65 36.07 11.99
C ILE A 19 12.87 36.86 13.04
N ALA A 20 13.37 38.05 13.36
CA ALA A 20 12.66 39.02 14.18
C ALA A 20 11.61 39.71 13.31
N GLY A 21 10.34 39.36 13.49
CA GLY A 21 9.21 40.05 12.88
C GLY A 21 8.62 41.05 13.88
N THR A 22 8.76 42.33 13.57
CA THR A 22 8.19 43.45 14.36
C THR A 22 6.68 43.47 14.15
N LEU A 23 5.89 43.21 15.22
CA LEU A 23 4.44 43.39 15.23
C LEU A 23 4.09 44.85 15.51
N ALA A 24 3.59 45.56 14.50
CA ALA A 24 2.92 46.80 14.67
C ALA A 24 1.45 46.54 15.04
N VAL A 25 1.06 46.81 16.26
CA VAL A 25 -0.35 46.74 16.72
C VAL A 25 -1.01 48.07 16.40
N LEU A 26 -1.87 48.12 15.38
CA LEU A 26 -2.85 49.18 15.20
C LEU A 26 -4.22 48.68 15.72
N ALA A 27 -4.60 49.15 16.88
CA ALA A 27 -5.93 48.93 17.45
C ALA A 27 -6.94 49.88 16.78
N ILE A 28 -7.72 49.37 15.82
CA ILE A 28 -8.96 49.98 15.36
C ILE A 28 -10.06 48.94 15.57
N GLY A 29 -11.07 49.33 16.41
CA GLY A 29 -12.20 48.45 16.71
C GLY A 29 -13.01 48.11 15.45
N GLY A 30 -12.84 46.91 14.97
CA GLY A 30 -13.62 46.29 13.93
C GLY A 30 -13.85 44.85 14.30
N VAL A 31 -15.12 44.42 14.38
CA VAL A 31 -15.52 43.04 14.53
C VAL A 31 -14.97 42.29 13.30
N VAL A 32 -13.85 41.59 13.48
CA VAL A 32 -13.34 40.67 12.44
C VAL A 32 -14.22 39.42 12.46
N VAL A 33 -15.23 39.41 11.60
CA VAL A 33 -15.89 38.16 11.24
C VAL A 33 -14.88 37.34 10.50
N SER A 34 -14.20 36.43 11.17
CA SER A 34 -13.34 35.43 10.53
C SER A 34 -14.22 34.49 9.73
N THR A 35 -14.52 34.87 8.49
CA THR A 35 -14.96 33.90 7.49
C THR A 35 -13.78 33.00 7.22
N ALA A 36 -13.71 31.88 7.96
CA ALA A 36 -12.85 30.78 7.58
C ALA A 36 -13.21 30.43 6.13
N LEU A 37 -12.37 30.83 5.19
CA LEU A 37 -12.41 30.34 3.81
C LEU A 37 -12.19 28.83 3.91
N ARG A 38 -13.30 28.08 4.05
CA ARG A 38 -13.29 26.66 3.74
C ARG A 38 -12.89 26.61 2.26
N GLY A 39 -11.61 26.32 2.00
CA GLY A 39 -11.17 25.95 0.67
C GLY A 39 -12.14 24.89 0.14
N PRO A 40 -12.43 24.88 -1.17
CA PRO A 40 -13.29 23.85 -1.74
C PRO A 40 -12.74 22.52 -1.26
N ALA A 41 -13.59 21.74 -0.56
CA ALA A 41 -13.27 20.37 -0.21
C ALA A 41 -12.83 19.72 -1.53
N ALA A 42 -11.59 19.22 -1.58
CA ALA A 42 -11.08 18.58 -2.78
C ALA A 42 -12.13 17.57 -3.20
N ALA A 43 -12.74 17.81 -4.38
CA ALA A 43 -13.76 16.94 -4.91
C ALA A 43 -13.12 15.56 -4.99
N VAL A 44 -13.62 14.62 -4.19
CA VAL A 44 -13.22 13.21 -4.30
C VAL A 44 -13.47 12.84 -5.75
N PRO A 45 -12.45 12.38 -6.51
CA PRO A 45 -12.63 12.06 -7.91
C PRO A 45 -13.86 11.18 -8.05
N GLN A 46 -14.84 11.62 -8.83
CA GLN A 46 -16.01 10.83 -9.11
C GLN A 46 -15.48 9.57 -9.75
N ASP A 47 -15.71 8.46 -9.04
CA ASP A 47 -15.52 7.09 -9.52
C ASP A 47 -14.10 6.50 -9.52
N VAL A 48 -13.41 6.59 -8.38
CA VAL A 48 -12.24 5.72 -8.10
C VAL A 48 -12.60 4.21 -8.22
N CYS A 49 -13.88 3.89 -8.29
CA CYS A 49 -14.42 2.54 -8.44
C CYS A 49 -14.91 2.22 -9.86
N ALA A 50 -14.71 3.11 -10.85
CA ALA A 50 -15.13 2.89 -12.23
C ALA A 50 -14.30 1.81 -12.93
N HIS A 51 -13.03 1.68 -12.55
CA HIS A 51 -12.16 0.69 -13.16
C HIS A 51 -12.68 -0.73 -12.87
N ARG A 52 -13.00 -1.47 -13.94
CA ARG A 52 -13.40 -2.86 -13.88
C ARG A 52 -12.42 -3.67 -14.73
N PRO A 53 -11.43 -4.34 -14.11
CA PRO A 53 -10.48 -5.13 -14.87
C PRO A 53 -11.20 -6.31 -15.55
N THR A 54 -10.70 -6.70 -16.72
CA THR A 54 -11.04 -8.00 -17.30
C THR A 54 -10.42 -9.07 -16.43
N LEU A 55 -11.19 -10.04 -15.97
CA LEU A 55 -10.75 -11.09 -15.07
C LEU A 55 -10.88 -12.46 -15.71
N GLN A 56 -9.89 -13.31 -15.45
CA GLN A 56 -9.97 -14.75 -15.63
C GLN A 56 -10.19 -15.41 -14.27
N SER A 57 -10.85 -16.57 -14.27
CA SER A 57 -11.04 -17.39 -13.07
C SER A 57 -10.42 -18.76 -13.29
N TRP A 58 -9.68 -19.23 -12.30
CA TRP A 58 -9.07 -20.56 -12.28
C TRP A 58 -8.94 -21.06 -10.84
N GLU A 59 -9.52 -22.21 -10.54
CA GLU A 59 -9.50 -22.83 -9.19
C GLU A 59 -9.89 -21.89 -8.04
N GLY A 60 -10.90 -21.04 -8.27
CA GLY A 60 -11.36 -20.05 -7.28
C GLY A 60 -10.57 -18.74 -7.26
N VAL A 61 -9.40 -18.71 -7.88
CA VAL A 61 -8.56 -17.51 -8.03
C VAL A 61 -9.08 -16.67 -9.19
N ARG A 62 -9.17 -15.35 -8.98
CA ARG A 62 -9.63 -14.39 -9.99
C ARG A 62 -8.59 -13.31 -10.18
N LEU A 63 -7.99 -13.25 -11.36
CA LEU A 63 -6.92 -12.31 -11.69
C LEU A 63 -7.12 -11.75 -13.11
N GLN A 64 -6.47 -10.62 -13.38
CA GLN A 64 -6.36 -10.15 -14.77
C GLN A 64 -5.49 -11.12 -15.61
N PRO A 65 -5.64 -11.15 -16.96
CA PRO A 65 -5.08 -12.23 -17.78
C PRO A 65 -3.58 -12.47 -17.62
N THR A 66 -2.77 -11.40 -17.54
CA THR A 66 -1.31 -11.52 -17.43
C THR A 66 -0.91 -12.07 -16.06
N ALA A 67 -1.50 -11.55 -14.98
CA ALA A 67 -1.28 -12.06 -13.63
C ALA A 67 -1.76 -13.51 -13.48
N MET A 68 -2.86 -13.89 -14.13
CA MET A 68 -3.34 -15.27 -14.14
C MET A 68 -2.36 -16.21 -14.83
N ALA A 69 -1.77 -15.79 -15.95
CA ALA A 69 -0.75 -16.59 -16.63
C ALA A 69 0.50 -16.80 -15.75
N ALA A 70 0.98 -15.73 -15.12
CA ALA A 70 2.10 -15.78 -14.18
C ALA A 70 1.79 -16.64 -12.94
N PHE A 71 0.58 -16.54 -12.40
CA PHE A 71 0.14 -17.36 -11.25
C PHE A 71 0.11 -18.85 -11.57
N ARG A 72 -0.39 -19.22 -12.76
CA ARG A 72 -0.38 -20.62 -13.22
C ARG A 72 1.05 -21.15 -13.40
N ALA A 73 1.95 -20.34 -13.95
CA ALA A 73 3.35 -20.72 -14.09
C ALA A 73 3.98 -20.93 -12.70
N ALA A 74 3.76 -20.02 -11.75
CA ALA A 74 4.23 -20.17 -10.38
C ALA A 74 3.70 -21.46 -9.73
N GLN A 75 2.43 -21.80 -9.93
CA GLN A 75 1.88 -23.06 -9.38
C GLN A 75 2.50 -24.30 -10.01
N GLN A 76 2.80 -24.28 -11.30
CA GLN A 76 3.53 -25.38 -11.98
C GLN A 76 4.94 -25.51 -11.44
N ASP A 77 5.66 -24.39 -11.26
CA ASP A 77 7.05 -24.39 -10.77
C ASP A 77 7.12 -24.81 -9.29
N ALA A 78 6.16 -24.42 -8.47
CA ALA A 78 6.08 -24.86 -7.08
C ALA A 78 5.83 -26.37 -6.96
N GLY A 79 5.17 -26.99 -7.93
CA GLY A 79 4.80 -28.41 -7.93
C GLY A 79 3.78 -28.78 -6.85
N VAL A 80 3.19 -27.79 -6.19
CA VAL A 80 2.15 -27.93 -5.15
C VAL A 80 1.09 -26.84 -5.34
N GLN A 81 -0.10 -27.04 -4.80
CA GLN A 81 -1.14 -26.03 -4.85
C GLN A 81 -0.77 -24.83 -3.98
N ILE A 82 -0.80 -23.63 -4.55
CA ILE A 82 -0.61 -22.37 -3.81
C ILE A 82 -1.90 -22.06 -3.04
N PRO A 83 -1.87 -22.01 -1.69
CA PRO A 83 -3.07 -21.86 -0.87
C PRO A 83 -3.54 -20.41 -0.78
N VAL A 84 -4.25 -19.93 -1.81
CA VAL A 84 -4.76 -18.55 -1.90
C VAL A 84 -5.99 -18.38 -1.01
N VAL A 85 -5.96 -17.36 -0.15
CA VAL A 85 -7.11 -16.94 0.68
C VAL A 85 -7.88 -15.77 0.07
N GLN A 86 -7.20 -14.92 -0.71
CA GLN A 86 -7.84 -13.82 -1.42
C GLN A 86 -7.12 -13.51 -2.73
N SER A 87 -7.89 -13.10 -3.74
CA SER A 87 -7.38 -12.61 -5.01
C SER A 87 -8.08 -11.31 -5.39
N PHE A 88 -8.85 -11.24 -6.50
CA PHE A 88 -9.59 -10.04 -6.85
C PHE A 88 -10.56 -9.61 -5.74
N ARG A 89 -10.54 -8.30 -5.46
CA ARG A 89 -11.45 -7.61 -4.54
C ARG A 89 -12.15 -6.47 -5.26
N SER A 90 -13.48 -6.45 -5.26
CA SER A 90 -14.24 -5.33 -5.81
C SER A 90 -14.01 -4.06 -4.98
N CYS A 91 -14.32 -2.89 -5.55
CA CYS A 91 -14.19 -1.62 -4.82
C CYS A 91 -15.04 -1.59 -3.52
N HIS A 92 -16.22 -2.20 -3.55
CA HIS A 92 -17.06 -2.34 -2.35
C HIS A 92 -16.39 -3.22 -1.29
N GLN A 93 -15.82 -4.36 -1.70
CA GLN A 93 -15.09 -5.26 -0.81
C GLN A 93 -13.84 -4.58 -0.24
N GLN A 94 -13.14 -3.75 -1.03
CA GLN A 94 -12.00 -2.97 -0.54
C GLN A 94 -12.42 -1.99 0.57
N ARG A 95 -13.55 -1.29 0.40
CA ARG A 95 -14.09 -0.41 1.46
C ARG A 95 -14.41 -1.16 2.74
N ILE A 96 -15.00 -2.35 2.62
CA ILE A 96 -15.28 -3.20 3.78
C ILE A 96 -13.97 -3.64 4.44
N ALA A 97 -13.00 -4.11 3.66
CA ALA A 97 -11.69 -4.51 4.17
C ALA A 97 -11.02 -3.38 4.95
N CYS A 98 -10.91 -2.17 4.37
CA CYS A 98 -10.29 -1.04 5.05
C CYS A 98 -11.05 -0.63 6.32
N ARG A 99 -12.39 -0.65 6.30
CA ARG A 99 -13.19 -0.41 7.51
C ARG A 99 -12.86 -1.42 8.61
N ASN A 100 -12.71 -2.70 8.27
CA ASN A 100 -12.41 -3.75 9.25
C ASN A 100 -10.97 -3.66 9.76
N ILE A 101 -10.02 -3.30 8.92
CA ILE A 101 -8.59 -3.23 9.26
C ILE A 101 -8.29 -1.99 10.11
N CYS A 102 -8.78 -0.82 9.74
CA CYS A 102 -8.40 0.45 10.36
C CYS A 102 -9.56 1.41 10.64
N GLY A 103 -10.81 0.96 10.56
CA GLY A 103 -11.99 1.78 10.84
C GLY A 103 -12.36 2.79 9.74
N ASN A 104 -11.53 2.96 8.71
CA ASN A 104 -11.74 3.93 7.63
C ASN A 104 -12.01 3.25 6.28
N PRO A 105 -13.23 3.33 5.72
CA PRO A 105 -13.56 2.70 4.44
C PRO A 105 -12.84 3.32 3.23
N ASN A 106 -12.20 4.46 3.39
CA ASN A 106 -11.47 5.16 2.33
C ASN A 106 -9.97 4.85 2.32
N GLY A 107 -9.53 3.90 3.15
CA GLY A 107 -8.13 3.50 3.26
C GLY A 107 -7.39 4.18 4.42
N CYS A 108 -6.23 3.64 4.75
CA CYS A 108 -5.33 4.14 5.80
C CYS A 108 -3.91 3.94 5.34
N GLU A 109 -3.11 4.98 5.50
CA GLU A 109 -1.71 4.98 5.09
C GLU A 109 -0.93 3.82 5.71
N GLY A 110 -0.16 3.12 4.88
CA GLY A 110 0.69 1.99 5.29
C GLY A 110 -0.04 0.71 5.68
N THR A 111 -1.39 0.70 5.74
CA THR A 111 -2.14 -0.45 6.27
C THR A 111 -3.22 -0.96 5.32
N CYS A 112 -3.96 -0.07 4.67
CA CYS A 112 -5.00 -0.46 3.71
C CYS A 112 -5.06 0.53 2.55
N ALA A 113 -4.74 0.06 1.34
CA ALA A 113 -4.78 0.88 0.14
C ALA A 113 -6.20 1.47 -0.07
N PRO A 114 -6.31 2.77 -0.39
CA PRO A 114 -7.59 3.38 -0.71
C PRO A 114 -8.33 2.64 -1.83
N PRO A 115 -9.68 2.63 -1.81
CA PRO A 115 -10.47 2.12 -2.93
C PRO A 115 -10.03 2.75 -4.25
N GLY A 116 -9.83 1.93 -5.28
CA GLY A 116 -9.30 2.32 -6.58
C GLY A 116 -7.77 2.18 -6.73
N LEU A 117 -7.02 2.09 -5.63
CA LEU A 117 -5.56 1.97 -5.65
C LEU A 117 -5.02 0.58 -5.26
N SER A 118 -5.87 -0.29 -4.72
CA SER A 118 -5.47 -1.65 -4.31
C SER A 118 -5.12 -2.54 -5.51
N TRP A 119 -4.02 -3.27 -5.41
CA TRP A 119 -3.62 -4.30 -6.38
C TRP A 119 -4.68 -5.40 -6.54
N HIS A 120 -5.38 -5.77 -5.47
CA HIS A 120 -6.51 -6.69 -5.54
C HIS A 120 -7.62 -6.18 -6.46
N GLN A 121 -7.88 -4.86 -6.48
CA GLN A 121 -8.91 -4.30 -7.37
C GLN A 121 -8.50 -4.27 -8.84
N ARG A 122 -7.20 -4.32 -9.12
CA ARG A 122 -6.68 -4.47 -10.49
C ARG A 122 -6.68 -5.92 -10.94
N GLY A 123 -6.88 -6.88 -10.02
CA GLY A 123 -6.72 -8.30 -10.28
C GLY A 123 -5.25 -8.71 -10.39
N GLU A 124 -4.38 -8.02 -9.68
CA GLU A 124 -2.92 -8.15 -9.73
C GLU A 124 -2.33 -8.49 -8.35
N ALA A 125 -3.15 -9.00 -7.43
CA ALA A 125 -2.69 -9.45 -6.13
C ALA A 125 -3.36 -10.75 -5.69
N VAL A 126 -2.61 -11.53 -4.90
CA VAL A 126 -3.10 -12.67 -4.13
C VAL A 126 -2.59 -12.57 -2.70
N ASP A 127 -3.45 -12.98 -1.76
CA ASP A 127 -3.04 -13.25 -0.39
C ASP A 127 -2.98 -14.77 -0.22
N ILE A 128 -1.88 -15.29 0.33
CA ILE A 128 -1.70 -16.72 0.61
C ILE A 128 -1.71 -16.98 2.12
N THR A 129 -1.98 -18.23 2.50
CA THR A 129 -1.96 -18.63 3.91
C THR A 129 -0.54 -18.64 4.49
N GLN A 130 -0.44 -18.64 5.84
CA GLN A 130 0.84 -18.82 6.53
C GLN A 130 1.55 -20.12 6.09
N ALA A 131 0.81 -21.22 5.94
CA ALA A 131 1.38 -22.47 5.44
C ALA A 131 1.99 -22.36 4.03
N GLY A 132 1.45 -21.46 3.18
CA GLY A 132 2.03 -21.14 1.89
C GLY A 132 3.31 -20.31 2.00
N LEU A 133 3.39 -19.43 2.98
CA LEU A 133 4.61 -18.65 3.28
C LEU A 133 5.74 -19.52 3.83
N ASP A 134 5.41 -20.51 4.63
CA ASP A 134 6.37 -21.43 5.25
C ASP A 134 6.94 -22.44 4.24
N ASP A 135 6.32 -22.59 3.06
CA ASP A 135 6.83 -23.44 1.97
C ASP A 135 7.67 -22.62 0.99
N ALA A 136 8.98 -22.72 1.11
CA ALA A 136 9.91 -21.97 0.25
C ALA A 136 9.74 -22.25 -1.25
N ARG A 137 9.18 -23.39 -1.66
CA ARG A 137 8.89 -23.67 -3.08
C ARG A 137 7.83 -22.73 -3.62
N ILE A 138 6.82 -22.39 -2.79
CA ILE A 138 5.72 -21.48 -3.17
C ILE A 138 6.24 -20.06 -3.29
N THR A 139 6.96 -19.55 -2.29
CA THR A 139 7.46 -18.17 -2.31
C THR A 139 8.47 -17.96 -3.43
N GLN A 140 9.42 -18.87 -3.62
CA GLN A 140 10.39 -18.81 -4.73
C GLN A 140 9.74 -18.92 -6.11
N ALA A 141 8.73 -19.78 -6.28
CA ALA A 141 7.99 -19.89 -7.53
C ALA A 141 7.19 -18.62 -7.84
N LEU A 142 6.54 -18.01 -6.84
CA LEU A 142 5.86 -16.73 -7.02
C LEU A 142 6.85 -15.65 -7.45
N GLU A 143 7.97 -15.48 -6.77
CA GLU A 143 9.00 -14.50 -7.09
C GLU A 143 9.58 -14.70 -8.48
N ALA A 144 9.91 -15.96 -8.85
CA ALA A 144 10.43 -16.29 -10.16
C ALA A 144 9.46 -15.97 -11.32
N ASN A 145 8.17 -15.88 -11.03
CA ASN A 145 7.11 -15.57 -11.98
C ASN A 145 6.56 -14.11 -11.85
N GLY A 146 7.36 -13.19 -11.29
CA GLY A 146 7.05 -11.76 -11.26
C GLY A 146 6.09 -11.32 -10.15
N TRP A 147 5.86 -12.18 -9.16
CA TRP A 147 5.13 -11.82 -7.94
C TRP A 147 6.11 -11.38 -6.86
N CYS A 148 5.74 -10.41 -6.07
CA CYS A 148 6.57 -9.95 -4.96
C CYS A 148 5.78 -9.57 -3.71
N GLN A 149 6.41 -9.72 -2.57
CA GLN A 149 5.90 -9.25 -1.29
C GLN A 149 6.16 -7.74 -1.16
N ALA A 150 5.19 -6.91 -1.56
CA ALA A 150 5.35 -5.45 -1.52
C ALA A 150 5.46 -4.88 -0.09
N VAL A 151 4.89 -5.58 0.91
CA VAL A 151 4.80 -5.12 2.31
C VAL A 151 5.07 -6.27 3.31
N PRO A 152 6.25 -6.93 3.24
CA PRO A 152 6.50 -8.19 3.99
C PRO A 152 6.40 -8.03 5.51
N ASP A 153 6.70 -6.85 6.04
CA ASP A 153 6.67 -6.61 7.49
C ASP A 153 5.25 -6.45 8.06
N THR A 154 4.30 -5.99 7.26
CA THR A 154 2.93 -5.69 7.71
C THR A 154 1.88 -6.64 7.15
N ASP A 155 2.12 -7.22 5.98
CA ASP A 155 1.25 -8.18 5.32
C ASP A 155 2.08 -9.22 4.55
N PRO A 156 2.72 -10.16 5.24
CA PRO A 156 3.63 -11.12 4.62
C PRO A 156 2.93 -12.07 3.63
N GLY A 157 1.62 -12.26 3.77
CA GLY A 157 0.82 -13.08 2.85
C GLY A 157 0.53 -12.43 1.51
N HIS A 158 0.73 -11.12 1.40
CA HIS A 158 0.37 -10.33 0.23
C HIS A 158 1.44 -10.38 -0.86
N PHE A 159 1.09 -10.89 -2.03
CA PHE A 159 1.91 -10.89 -3.24
C PHE A 159 1.24 -10.06 -4.34
N SER A 160 1.97 -9.08 -4.88
CA SER A 160 1.54 -8.26 -6.01
C SER A 160 2.28 -8.66 -7.28
N PHE A 161 1.58 -8.76 -8.40
CA PHE A 161 2.18 -8.99 -9.72
C PHE A 161 2.71 -7.66 -10.27
N ASP A 162 3.99 -7.60 -10.66
CA ASP A 162 4.70 -6.38 -11.08
C ASP A 162 4.67 -5.22 -10.06
N GLY A 163 4.38 -5.50 -8.78
CA GLY A 163 4.13 -4.50 -7.73
C GLY A 163 5.33 -4.07 -6.89
N CYS A 164 6.55 -4.49 -7.21
CA CYS A 164 7.76 -4.20 -6.42
C CYS A 164 8.63 -3.06 -6.99
N HIS A 165 8.06 -2.16 -7.76
CA HIS A 165 8.78 -1.05 -8.39
C HIS A 165 8.44 0.29 -7.76
#